data_cbc8a9decfc6a6cad2413f762a4db8a1
#
_entry.id   cbc8a9decfc6a6cad2413f762a4db8a1
#
_cell.length_a   1.000
_cell.length_b   1.000
_cell.length_c   1.000
_cell.angle_alpha   90.00
_cell.angle_beta   90.00
_cell.angle_gamma   90.00
#
_symmetry.space_group_name_H-M   'P 1'
#
loop_
_entity.id
_entity.type
_entity.pdbx_description
1 polymer ?
#
loop_
_entity_poly.entity_id
_entity_poly.type
_entity_poly.pdbx_seq_one_letter_code
_entity_poly.pdbx_strand_id
1 'polypeptide(L)'
;MLSVIIPTDGVERTAVATLAALVPGAAAGVIREVLLVDRSNSDVMERVADVAGCRFLRFEGTRAAALAAGARQARSPWLMFLHPGAVLDAGWIEESTQFIQMVAASGKDRAGIFRYARAPYTDPGLRDGLKFVARMITGPSTEQGLLIAR
;
A
#
# COMPACT_ATOMS: atom_id res chain seq x y z
N MET A 1 11.73 8.75 4.49
CA MET A 1 11.76 7.39 3.88
C MET A 1 10.61 6.55 4.40
N LEU A 2 10.04 5.72 3.54
CA LEU A 2 8.87 4.87 3.79
C LEU A 2 9.27 3.40 3.90
N SER A 3 8.64 2.65 4.80
CA SER A 3 8.49 1.21 4.71
C SER A 3 7.10 0.89 4.17
N VAL A 4 7.03 0.21 3.04
CA VAL A 4 5.76 -0.21 2.42
C VAL A 4 5.43 -1.63 2.86
N ILE A 5 4.20 -1.86 3.32
CA ILE A 5 3.74 -3.15 3.83
C ILE A 5 2.57 -3.61 2.96
N ILE A 6 2.70 -4.79 2.36
CA ILE A 6 1.71 -5.37 1.46
C ILE A 6 1.34 -6.76 1.99
N PRO A 7 0.12 -6.94 2.52
CA PRO A 7 -0.36 -8.27 2.92
C PRO A 7 -0.77 -9.03 1.66
N THR A 8 -0.20 -10.20 1.43
CA THR A 8 -0.48 -11.04 0.26
C THR A 8 -1.14 -12.35 0.64
N ASP A 9 -1.83 -12.98 -0.32
CA ASP A 9 -2.51 -14.26 -0.17
C ASP A 9 -2.09 -15.23 -1.29
N GLY A 10 -0.84 -15.18 -1.73
CA GLY A 10 -0.30 -16.07 -2.76
C GLY A 10 -0.66 -15.68 -4.20
N VAL A 11 -1.37 -14.58 -4.43
CA VAL A 11 -1.75 -14.14 -5.78
C VAL A 11 -0.64 -13.26 -6.38
N GLU A 12 0.21 -13.88 -7.19
CA GLU A 12 1.38 -13.24 -7.80
C GLU A 12 1.03 -12.01 -8.64
N ARG A 13 0.04 -12.12 -9.51
CA ARG A 13 -0.32 -11.04 -10.46
C ARG A 13 -0.64 -9.71 -9.79
N THR A 14 -1.38 -9.74 -8.70
CA THR A 14 -1.76 -8.52 -7.96
C THR A 14 -0.58 -7.95 -7.19
N ALA A 15 0.26 -8.78 -6.59
CA ALA A 15 1.46 -8.35 -5.91
C ALA A 15 2.45 -7.68 -6.87
N VAL A 16 2.71 -8.30 -8.03
CA VAL A 16 3.61 -7.75 -9.06
C VAL A 16 3.12 -6.41 -9.59
N ALA A 17 1.80 -6.25 -9.82
CA ALA A 17 1.24 -4.97 -10.27
C ALA A 17 1.51 -3.83 -9.26
N THR A 18 1.34 -4.10 -7.96
CA THR A 18 1.63 -3.13 -6.91
C THR A 18 3.13 -2.84 -6.80
N LEU A 19 3.98 -3.86 -6.86
CA LEU A 19 5.43 -3.69 -6.83
C LEU A 19 5.93 -2.85 -8.01
N ALA A 20 5.40 -3.08 -9.21
CA ALA A 20 5.75 -2.28 -10.39
C ALA A 20 5.40 -0.79 -10.20
N ALA A 21 4.26 -0.48 -9.57
CA ALA A 21 3.86 0.90 -9.27
C ALA A 21 4.77 1.58 -8.21
N LEU A 22 5.52 0.81 -7.42
CA LEU A 22 6.43 1.32 -6.39
C LEU A 22 7.85 1.58 -6.91
N VAL A 23 8.21 1.06 -8.07
CA VAL A 23 9.57 1.20 -8.66
C VAL A 23 10.02 2.66 -8.74
N PRO A 24 9.20 3.63 -9.21
CA PRO A 24 9.62 5.03 -9.24
C PRO A 24 9.96 5.60 -7.86
N GLY A 25 9.21 5.21 -6.82
CA GLY A 25 9.46 5.64 -5.44
C GLY A 25 10.73 5.04 -4.84
N ALA A 26 11.06 3.81 -5.20
CA ALA A 26 12.33 3.19 -4.83
C ALA A 26 13.50 3.88 -5.54
N ALA A 27 13.38 4.15 -6.84
CA ALA A 27 14.40 4.86 -7.62
C ALA A 27 14.61 6.30 -7.12
N ALA A 28 13.55 6.98 -6.67
CA ALA A 28 13.64 8.31 -6.07
C ALA A 28 14.15 8.32 -4.62
N GLY A 29 14.43 7.15 -4.01
CA GLY A 29 14.91 7.04 -2.63
C GLY A 29 13.85 7.38 -1.57
N VAL A 30 12.58 7.45 -1.95
CA VAL A 30 11.46 7.70 -1.03
C VAL A 30 11.10 6.44 -0.27
N ILE A 31 11.16 5.28 -0.93
CA ILE A 31 10.96 3.96 -0.32
C ILE A 31 12.30 3.42 0.15
N ARG A 32 12.38 3.04 1.42
CA ARG A 32 13.53 2.34 2.01
C ARG A 32 13.44 0.84 1.85
N GLU A 33 12.25 0.29 1.99
CA GLU A 33 12.00 -1.15 1.92
C GLU A 33 10.53 -1.42 1.58
N VAL A 34 10.30 -2.59 1.00
CA VAL A 34 8.97 -3.17 0.84
C VAL A 34 8.94 -4.50 1.58
N LEU A 35 7.91 -4.74 2.38
CA LEU A 35 7.64 -5.98 3.09
C LEU A 35 6.42 -6.66 2.48
N LEU A 36 6.60 -7.84 1.92
CA LEU A 36 5.50 -8.73 1.55
C LEU A 36 5.19 -9.63 2.76
N VAL A 37 3.99 -9.50 3.29
CA VAL A 37 3.52 -10.31 4.42
C VAL A 37 2.52 -11.32 3.87
N ASP A 38 2.99 -12.52 3.57
CA ASP A 38 2.19 -13.54 2.91
C ASP A 38 1.48 -14.47 3.88
N ARG A 39 0.19 -14.65 3.65
CA ARG A 39 -0.69 -15.51 4.46
C ARG A 39 -1.01 -16.84 3.78
N SER A 40 -0.48 -17.05 2.59
CA SER A 40 -0.60 -18.33 1.90
C SER A 40 0.50 -19.31 2.34
N ASN A 41 0.26 -20.59 2.13
CA ASN A 41 1.27 -21.63 2.31
C ASN A 41 2.07 -21.91 1.03
N SER A 42 2.09 -20.94 0.08
CA SER A 42 2.78 -21.06 -1.19
C SER A 42 4.13 -20.35 -1.16
N ASP A 43 5.12 -20.91 -1.84
CA ASP A 43 6.45 -20.29 -2.01
C ASP A 43 6.48 -19.25 -3.15
N VAL A 44 5.34 -18.98 -3.79
CA VAL A 44 5.24 -18.05 -4.91
C VAL A 44 5.63 -16.64 -4.47
N MET A 45 5.09 -16.18 -3.35
CA MET A 45 5.36 -14.82 -2.86
C MET A 45 6.79 -14.65 -2.35
N GLU A 46 7.39 -15.69 -1.81
CA GLU A 46 8.80 -15.67 -1.42
C GLU A 46 9.71 -15.46 -2.64
N ARG A 47 9.45 -16.18 -3.74
CA ARG A 47 10.17 -15.97 -5.01
C ARG A 47 9.95 -14.58 -5.60
N VAL A 48 8.72 -14.07 -5.54
CA VAL A 48 8.42 -12.69 -5.99
C VAL A 48 9.20 -11.68 -5.16
N ALA A 49 9.25 -11.85 -3.85
CA ALA A 49 10.01 -10.97 -2.95
C ALA A 49 11.51 -11.00 -3.26
N ASP A 50 12.07 -12.19 -3.47
CA ASP A 50 13.49 -12.37 -3.79
C ASP A 50 13.86 -11.68 -5.11
N VAL A 51 13.09 -11.91 -6.17
CA VAL A 51 13.33 -11.27 -7.48
C VAL A 51 13.17 -9.75 -7.41
N ALA A 52 12.18 -9.26 -6.66
CA ALA A 52 11.91 -7.82 -6.52
C ALA A 52 12.81 -7.11 -5.50
N GLY A 53 13.67 -7.83 -4.80
CA GLY A 53 14.50 -7.27 -3.73
C GLY A 53 13.70 -6.81 -2.50
N CYS A 54 12.54 -7.43 -2.27
CA CYS A 54 11.67 -7.12 -1.14
C CYS A 54 11.98 -8.03 0.06
N ARG A 55 11.63 -7.55 1.25
CA ARG A 55 11.62 -8.43 2.42
C ARG A 55 10.37 -9.28 2.42
N PHE A 56 10.52 -10.53 2.79
CA PHE A 56 9.44 -11.50 2.89
C PHE A 56 9.18 -11.89 4.34
N LEU A 57 7.89 -11.98 4.70
CA LEU A 57 7.44 -12.48 6.00
C LEU A 57 6.28 -13.43 5.78
N ARG A 58 6.46 -14.70 6.14
CA ARG A 58 5.35 -15.66 6.20
C ARG A 58 4.58 -15.45 7.50
N PHE A 59 3.26 -15.39 7.40
CA PHE A 59 2.41 -15.08 8.55
C PHE A 59 1.10 -15.85 8.49
N GLU A 60 0.78 -16.56 9.55
CA GLU A 60 -0.52 -17.22 9.72
C GLU A 60 -1.45 -16.35 10.54
N GLY A 61 -2.66 -16.09 10.05
CA GLY A 61 -3.64 -15.31 10.77
C GLY A 61 -4.43 -14.32 9.91
N THR A 62 -5.06 -13.38 10.57
CA THR A 62 -5.88 -12.37 9.89
C THR A 62 -5.04 -11.37 9.13
N ARG A 63 -5.65 -10.70 8.14
CA ARG A 63 -5.01 -9.61 7.40
C ARG A 63 -4.56 -8.46 8.30
N ALA A 64 -5.39 -8.09 9.29
CA ALA A 64 -5.04 -7.05 10.24
C ALA A 64 -3.82 -7.42 11.08
N ALA A 65 -3.73 -8.67 11.54
CA ALA A 65 -2.58 -9.17 12.27
C ALA A 65 -1.32 -9.23 11.40
N ALA A 66 -1.43 -9.57 10.11
CA ALA A 66 -0.34 -9.55 9.14
C ALA A 66 0.20 -8.12 8.94
N LEU A 67 -0.67 -7.14 8.77
CA LEU A 67 -0.28 -5.72 8.68
C LEU A 67 0.45 -5.25 9.95
N ALA A 68 -0.07 -5.62 11.13
CA ALA A 68 0.60 -5.30 12.40
C ALA A 68 1.96 -5.98 12.55
N ALA A 69 2.11 -7.22 12.06
CA ALA A 69 3.39 -7.93 12.05
C ALA A 69 4.40 -7.23 11.14
N GLY A 70 3.99 -6.83 9.93
CA GLY A 70 4.81 -6.04 9.01
C GLY A 70 5.23 -4.70 9.62
N ALA A 71 4.30 -3.99 10.25
CA ALA A 71 4.59 -2.71 10.92
C ALA A 71 5.64 -2.83 12.02
N ARG A 72 5.59 -3.91 12.81
CA ARG A 72 6.61 -4.16 13.86
C ARG A 72 8.00 -4.40 13.29
N GLN A 73 8.11 -4.97 12.09
CA GLN A 73 9.37 -5.27 11.43
C GLN A 73 9.88 -4.15 10.53
N ALA A 74 9.08 -3.15 10.27
CA ALA A 74 9.44 -2.00 9.45
C ALA A 74 10.57 -1.20 10.08
N ARG A 75 11.44 -0.63 9.24
CA ARG A 75 12.65 0.11 9.66
C ARG A 75 12.57 1.61 9.46
N SER A 76 11.51 2.07 8.80
CA SER A 76 11.30 3.51 8.56
C SER A 76 10.38 4.12 9.60
N PRO A 77 10.49 5.44 9.84
CA PRO A 77 9.60 6.17 10.73
C PRO A 77 8.21 6.36 10.12
N TRP A 78 8.05 6.11 8.83
CA TRP A 78 6.78 6.21 8.11
C TRP A 78 6.40 4.89 7.47
N LEU A 79 5.15 4.51 7.64
CA LEU A 79 4.58 3.27 7.13
C LEU A 79 3.54 3.57 6.07
N MET A 80 3.64 2.87 4.94
CA MET A 80 2.63 2.86 3.90
C MET A 80 2.06 1.46 3.78
N PHE A 81 0.76 1.33 3.97
CA PHE A 81 0.05 0.07 3.80
C PHE A 81 -0.67 0.07 2.47
N LEU A 82 -0.42 -0.91 1.64
CA LEU A 82 -1.07 -1.06 0.34
C LEU A 82 -1.74 -2.43 0.22
N HIS A 83 -2.82 -2.44 -0.52
CA HIS A 83 -3.50 -3.66 -0.92
C HIS A 83 -2.81 -4.28 -2.15
N PRO A 84 -2.66 -5.61 -2.27
CA PRO A 84 -2.25 -6.24 -3.52
C PRO A 84 -3.20 -5.87 -4.67
N GLY A 85 -2.66 -5.41 -5.78
CA GLY A 85 -3.42 -4.86 -6.91
C GLY A 85 -3.59 -3.34 -6.87
N ALA A 86 -3.20 -2.66 -5.79
CA ALA A 86 -3.18 -1.20 -5.76
C ALA A 86 -2.11 -0.67 -6.73
N VAL A 87 -2.52 0.22 -7.62
CA VAL A 87 -1.64 0.96 -8.53
C VAL A 87 -1.76 2.43 -8.17
N LEU A 88 -0.64 3.02 -7.80
CA LEU A 88 -0.54 4.43 -7.45
C LEU A 88 -0.38 5.27 -8.73
N ASP A 89 -0.96 6.46 -8.76
CA ASP A 89 -0.77 7.40 -9.87
C ASP A 89 0.63 8.04 -9.84
N ALA A 90 0.96 8.81 -10.89
CA ALA A 90 2.30 9.38 -11.02
C ALA A 90 2.63 10.44 -9.94
N GLY A 91 1.64 11.05 -9.31
CA GLY A 91 1.79 12.11 -8.30
C GLY A 91 2.02 11.60 -6.87
N TRP A 92 1.87 10.30 -6.63
CA TRP A 92 1.88 9.74 -5.28
C TRP A 92 3.17 10.04 -4.49
N ILE A 93 4.31 10.12 -5.17
CA ILE A 93 5.62 10.37 -4.53
C ILE A 93 5.64 11.77 -3.93
N GLU A 94 5.25 12.75 -4.72
CA GLU A 94 5.23 14.15 -4.30
C GLU A 94 4.19 14.37 -3.19
N GLU A 95 2.97 13.86 -3.36
CA GLU A 95 1.90 13.95 -2.37
C GLU A 95 2.28 13.31 -1.03
N SER A 96 2.89 12.12 -1.07
CA SER A 96 3.38 11.45 0.14
C SER A 96 4.48 12.26 0.84
N THR A 97 5.39 12.83 0.07
CA THR A 97 6.50 13.63 0.60
C THR A 97 5.98 14.91 1.25
N GLN A 98 5.07 15.62 0.59
CA GLN A 98 4.42 16.82 1.12
C GLN A 98 3.63 16.52 2.39
N PHE A 99 2.86 15.41 2.41
CA PHE A 99 2.12 14.98 3.59
C PHE A 99 3.05 14.73 4.77
N ILE A 100 4.15 13.99 4.57
CA ILE A 100 5.15 13.70 5.60
C ILE A 100 5.75 15.00 6.16
N GLN A 101 6.12 15.94 5.30
CA GLN A 101 6.67 17.24 5.71
C GLN A 101 5.67 18.06 6.51
N MET A 102 4.41 18.11 6.05
CA MET A 102 3.34 18.82 6.74
C MET A 102 3.07 18.25 8.14
N VAL A 103 3.02 16.92 8.28
CA VAL A 103 2.80 16.26 9.58
C VAL A 103 3.99 16.49 10.50
N ALA A 104 5.22 16.34 10.01
CA ALA A 104 6.44 16.59 10.78
C ALA A 104 6.50 18.05 11.30
N ALA A 105 6.10 19.03 10.48
CA ALA A 105 6.05 20.43 10.87
C ALA A 105 4.92 20.74 11.87
N SER A 106 3.79 20.01 11.80
CA SER A 106 2.63 20.28 12.66
C SER A 106 2.76 19.71 14.08
N GLY A 107 3.67 18.76 14.31
CA GLY A 107 3.82 18.05 15.59
C GLY A 107 2.59 17.25 16.02
N LYS A 108 1.64 17.00 15.10
CA LYS A 108 0.41 16.26 15.37
C LYS A 108 0.38 14.97 14.55
N ASP A 109 0.08 13.86 15.18
CA ASP A 109 -0.11 12.59 14.48
C ASP A 109 -1.30 12.68 13.53
N ARG A 110 -1.06 12.34 12.27
CA ARG A 110 -2.07 12.30 11.22
C ARG A 110 -1.87 11.07 10.35
N ALA A 111 -2.98 10.56 9.83
CA ALA A 111 -3.00 9.51 8.84
C ALA A 111 -3.42 10.08 7.48
N GLY A 112 -2.67 9.72 6.43
CA GLY A 112 -3.03 10.01 5.04
C GLY A 112 -3.69 8.79 4.42
N ILE A 113 -4.75 8.99 3.64
CA ILE A 113 -5.43 7.92 2.92
C ILE A 113 -5.42 8.28 1.44
N PHE A 114 -4.93 7.34 0.61
CA PHE A 114 -4.94 7.50 -0.84
C PHE A 114 -6.37 7.42 -1.37
N ARG A 115 -6.70 8.27 -2.32
CA ARG A 115 -8.01 8.22 -3.02
C ARG A 115 -7.91 7.31 -4.23
N TYR A 116 -8.99 6.61 -4.55
CA TYR A 116 -9.09 5.91 -5.82
C TYR A 116 -9.11 6.91 -6.97
N ALA A 117 -8.19 6.78 -7.92
CA ALA A 117 -8.28 7.47 -9.19
C ALA A 117 -9.48 6.93 -9.98
N ARG A 118 -10.25 7.81 -10.63
CA ARG A 118 -11.21 7.40 -11.66
C ARG A 118 -10.41 6.88 -12.84
N ALA A 119 -10.68 5.65 -13.26
CA ALA A 119 -10.17 5.16 -14.53
C ALA A 119 -10.79 6.03 -15.65
N PRO A 120 -9.98 6.69 -16.49
CA PRO A 120 -10.49 7.68 -17.46
C PRO A 120 -11.36 7.09 -18.58
N TYR A 121 -11.50 5.77 -18.65
CA TYR A 121 -12.18 5.05 -19.73
C TYR A 121 -13.20 4.00 -19.27
N THR A 122 -13.65 4.03 -18.03
CA THR A 122 -14.72 3.13 -17.61
C THR A 122 -16.05 3.85 -17.79
N ASP A 123 -16.83 3.45 -18.77
CA ASP A 123 -18.25 3.81 -18.82
C ASP A 123 -18.90 3.44 -17.48
N PRO A 124 -19.55 4.37 -16.79
CA PRO A 124 -20.15 4.08 -15.50
C PRO A 124 -21.39 3.20 -15.71
N GLY A 125 -21.18 1.89 -15.69
CA GLY A 125 -22.30 0.97 -15.53
C GLY A 125 -23.04 1.32 -14.24
N LEU A 126 -24.37 1.25 -14.26
CA LEU A 126 -25.27 1.59 -13.12
C LEU A 126 -24.81 0.97 -11.78
N ARG A 127 -24.16 -0.20 -11.81
CA ARG A 127 -23.58 -0.89 -10.65
C ARG A 127 -22.37 -0.19 -10.04
N ASP A 128 -21.53 0.43 -10.88
CA ASP A 128 -20.33 1.14 -10.40
C ASP A 128 -20.66 2.53 -9.87
N GLY A 129 -21.70 3.16 -10.40
CA GLY A 129 -22.26 4.40 -9.86
C GLY A 129 -22.82 4.22 -8.44
N LEU A 130 -23.53 3.12 -8.17
CA LEU A 130 -24.04 2.79 -6.83
C LEU A 130 -22.93 2.50 -5.82
N LYS A 131 -21.87 1.79 -6.22
CA LYS A 131 -20.69 1.56 -5.38
C LYS A 131 -19.93 2.85 -5.08
N PHE A 132 -19.87 3.76 -6.05
CA PHE A 132 -19.22 5.07 -5.87
C PHE A 132 -19.98 5.94 -4.87
N VAL A 133 -21.32 6.00 -4.97
CA VAL A 133 -22.18 6.75 -4.04
C VAL A 133 -22.10 6.12 -2.63
N ALA A 134 -22.14 4.80 -2.52
CA ALA A 134 -21.99 4.12 -1.24
C ALA A 134 -20.63 4.42 -0.59
N ARG A 135 -19.55 4.49 -1.37
CA ARG A 135 -18.21 4.86 -0.86
C ARG A 135 -18.08 6.33 -0.45
N MET A 136 -18.79 7.24 -1.10
CA MET A 136 -18.87 8.64 -0.66
C MET A 136 -19.55 8.79 0.70
N ILE A 137 -20.51 7.93 1.01
CA ILE A 137 -21.30 7.97 2.25
C ILE A 137 -20.58 7.24 3.40
N THR A 138 -19.79 6.17 3.09
CA THR A 138 -19.10 5.36 4.11
C THR A 138 -17.73 5.89 4.52
N GLY A 139 -17.24 6.96 3.87
CA GLY A 139 -15.91 7.53 4.16
C GLY A 139 -14.74 6.72 3.58
N PRO A 140 -13.50 7.17 3.82
CA PRO A 140 -12.31 6.51 3.30
C PRO A 140 -12.15 5.12 3.91
N SER A 141 -11.95 4.09 3.08
CA SER A 141 -11.71 2.72 3.52
C SER A 141 -10.20 2.43 3.61
N THR A 142 -9.80 1.58 4.55
CA THR A 142 -8.43 1.10 4.71
C THR A 142 -7.90 0.32 3.49
N GLU A 143 -8.76 -0.05 2.56
CA GLU A 143 -8.40 -0.67 1.29
C GLU A 143 -7.77 0.30 0.29
N GLN A 144 -7.89 1.60 0.52
CA GLN A 144 -7.39 2.66 -0.37
C GLN A 144 -5.88 2.95 -0.21
N GLY A 145 -5.24 2.27 0.73
CA GLY A 145 -3.87 2.58 1.12
C GLY A 145 -3.81 3.63 2.23
N LEU A 146 -2.93 3.40 3.19
CA LEU A 146 -2.79 4.20 4.40
C LEU A 146 -1.33 4.61 4.59
N LEU A 147 -1.10 5.89 4.87
CA LEU A 147 0.21 6.45 5.20
C LEU A 147 0.15 7.02 6.62
N ILE A 148 1.00 6.51 7.52
CA ILE A 148 1.04 6.94 8.93
C ILE A 148 2.48 7.04 9.44
N ALA A 149 2.69 7.86 10.46
CA ALA A 149 3.90 7.79 11.29
C ALA A 149 3.87 6.51 12.13
N ARG A 150 5.05 5.94 12.37
CA ARG A 150 5.23 4.76 13.20
C ARG A 150 5.23 5.12 14.68
#